data_7ad6c7c779397a911ff7ae154e4b1263
#
_entry.id   7ad6c7c779397a911ff7ae154e4b1263
#
_cell.length_a   1.000
_cell.length_b   1.000
_cell.length_c   1.000
_cell.angle_alpha   90.00
_cell.angle_beta   90.00
_cell.angle_gamma   90.00
#
_symmetry.space_group_name_H-M   'P 1'
#
loop_
_entity.id
_entity.type
_entity.pdbx_description
1 polymer ?
#
loop_
_entity_poly.entity_id
_entity_poly.type
_entity_poly.pdbx_seq_one_letter_code
_entity_poly.pdbx_strand_id
1 'polypeptide(L)'
;PGECVGVLGPNGCGKTTLFSMCIGEQNPEGGKIYLNNKSIEQIPIHLRSQEGLGYLPQQRSVFDMSVYDNILGIAQISIKSLENQKAVTEKLLDEFNLQHLRSLNASVLSGGEIRRLMMARVMINKPKIVLLDEPLAALDPLVIQDIQKYIIKIQSSGTSILVTDHNVKNLFDITDRSYVLGEQSVLAEGTSRQLLK
;
A
#
# COMPACT_ATOMS: atom_id res chain seq x y z
N PRO A 1 -6.60 -10.49 10.14
CA PRO A 1 -6.91 -10.41 8.71
C PRO A 1 -8.03 -9.41 8.47
N GLY A 2 -7.89 -8.56 7.42
CA GLY A 2 -8.89 -7.56 7.08
C GLY A 2 -8.92 -6.35 8.02
N GLU A 3 -7.89 -6.12 8.82
CA GLU A 3 -7.75 -4.95 9.69
C GLU A 3 -6.90 -3.88 9.00
N CYS A 4 -7.28 -2.61 9.15
CA CYS A 4 -6.49 -1.46 8.74
C CYS A 4 -5.84 -0.82 9.98
N VAL A 5 -4.52 -0.87 10.05
CA VAL A 5 -3.73 -0.36 11.17
C VAL A 5 -2.94 0.86 10.75
N GLY A 6 -3.10 1.96 11.49
CA GLY A 6 -2.36 3.19 11.29
C GLY A 6 -1.03 3.22 12.04
N VAL A 7 -0.03 3.88 11.46
CA VAL A 7 1.23 4.22 12.14
C VAL A 7 1.43 5.73 12.06
N LEU A 8 1.25 6.38 13.19
CA LEU A 8 1.38 7.82 13.37
C LEU A 8 2.73 8.18 14.01
N GLY A 9 3.20 9.37 13.76
CA GLY A 9 4.38 9.91 14.39
C GLY A 9 5.01 11.06 13.60
N PRO A 10 5.85 11.87 14.23
CA PRO A 10 6.54 12.96 13.55
C PRO A 10 7.49 12.46 12.46
N ASN A 11 7.95 13.37 11.59
CA ASN A 11 8.97 13.04 10.62
C ASN A 11 10.25 12.59 11.34
N GLY A 12 10.88 11.54 10.82
CA GLY A 12 12.11 10.97 11.40
C GLY A 12 11.89 10.01 12.58
N CYS A 13 10.66 9.73 13.03
CA CYS A 13 10.42 8.77 14.12
C CYS A 13 10.60 7.30 13.74
N GLY A 14 10.89 6.99 12.46
CA GLY A 14 11.19 5.64 12.00
C GLY A 14 10.08 4.92 11.21
N LYS A 15 8.99 5.60 10.80
CA LYS A 15 7.89 4.97 10.02
C LYS A 15 8.39 4.31 8.73
N THR A 16 9.12 5.06 7.91
CA THR A 16 9.68 4.54 6.64
C THR A 16 10.73 3.45 6.90
N THR A 17 11.53 3.59 7.95
CA THR A 17 12.48 2.54 8.37
C THR A 17 11.77 1.25 8.75
N LEU A 18 10.67 1.33 9.50
CA LEU A 18 9.82 0.19 9.83
C LEU A 18 9.32 -0.51 8.54
N PHE A 19 8.83 0.27 7.57
CA PHE A 19 8.38 -0.28 6.29
C PHE A 19 9.53 -0.88 5.50
N SER A 20 10.69 -0.22 5.41
CA SER A 20 11.90 -0.76 4.75
C SER A 20 12.34 -2.09 5.36
N MET A 21 12.24 -2.26 6.68
CA MET A 21 12.51 -3.56 7.32
C MET A 21 11.43 -4.59 6.96
N CYS A 22 10.15 -4.22 6.95
CA CYS A 22 9.05 -5.13 6.59
C CYS A 22 9.18 -5.63 5.14
N ILE A 23 9.55 -4.77 4.19
CA ILE A 23 9.71 -5.14 2.78
C ILE A 23 11.06 -5.81 2.49
N GLY A 24 12.05 -5.67 3.37
CA GLY A 24 13.37 -6.31 3.25
C GLY A 24 14.42 -5.50 2.53
N GLU A 25 14.25 -4.18 2.45
CA GLU A 25 15.32 -3.25 2.02
C GLU A 25 16.38 -3.05 3.10
N GLN A 26 15.95 -3.16 4.37
CA GLN A 26 16.85 -3.07 5.52
C GLN A 26 16.64 -4.28 6.43
N ASN A 27 17.70 -4.75 7.06
CA ASN A 27 17.59 -5.78 8.08
C ASN A 27 17.43 -5.13 9.46
N PRO A 28 16.54 -5.65 10.33
CA PRO A 28 16.48 -5.18 11.70
C PRO A 28 17.77 -5.55 12.45
N GLU A 29 18.26 -4.67 13.31
CA GLU A 29 19.39 -4.96 14.19
C GLU A 29 19.04 -6.00 15.26
N GLY A 30 17.74 -6.14 15.57
CA GLY A 30 17.22 -7.11 16.51
C GLY A 30 15.72 -7.29 16.34
N GLY A 31 15.18 -8.30 17.00
CA GLY A 31 13.76 -8.66 16.88
C GLY A 31 13.47 -9.58 15.69
N LYS A 32 12.19 -9.78 15.39
CA LYS A 32 11.74 -10.67 14.31
C LYS A 32 10.50 -10.08 13.63
N ILE A 33 10.38 -10.36 12.33
CA ILE A 33 9.23 -9.97 11.52
C ILE A 33 8.52 -11.25 11.07
N TYR A 34 7.22 -11.33 11.38
CA TYR A 34 6.41 -12.47 11.01
C TYR A 34 5.31 -12.06 10.03
N LEU A 35 5.15 -12.86 8.98
CA LEU A 35 4.01 -12.80 8.06
C LEU A 35 3.31 -14.16 8.09
N ASN A 36 2.04 -14.20 8.53
CA ASN A 36 1.28 -15.45 8.70
C ASN A 36 2.04 -16.51 9.51
N ASN A 37 2.60 -16.15 10.65
CA ASN A 37 3.42 -17.00 11.55
C ASN A 37 4.74 -17.50 10.92
N LYS A 38 5.11 -17.05 9.73
CA LYS A 38 6.39 -17.35 9.09
C LYS A 38 7.33 -16.18 9.28
N SER A 39 8.53 -16.43 9.80
CA SER A 39 9.61 -15.44 9.88
C SER A 39 10.05 -15.05 8.47
N ILE A 40 10.15 -13.74 8.19
CA ILE A 40 10.47 -13.23 6.87
C ILE A 40 11.76 -12.38 6.81
N GLU A 41 12.50 -12.24 7.92
CA GLU A 41 13.71 -11.40 7.97
C GLU A 41 14.75 -11.81 6.93
N GLN A 42 14.91 -13.11 6.72
CA GLN A 42 15.89 -13.68 5.77
C GLN A 42 15.32 -13.85 4.36
N ILE A 43 14.02 -13.52 4.14
CA ILE A 43 13.40 -13.63 2.83
C ILE A 43 13.73 -12.38 2.01
N PRO A 44 14.37 -12.52 0.83
CA PRO A 44 14.66 -11.39 -0.05
C PRO A 44 13.38 -10.64 -0.47
N ILE A 45 13.49 -9.33 -0.71
CA ILE A 45 12.39 -8.42 -1.03
C ILE A 45 11.45 -8.98 -2.14
N HIS A 46 12.01 -9.50 -3.22
CA HIS A 46 11.23 -10.03 -4.35
C HIS A 46 10.42 -11.30 -4.01
N LEU A 47 10.84 -12.07 -2.99
CA LEU A 47 10.10 -13.25 -2.53
C LEU A 47 9.05 -12.89 -1.47
N ARG A 48 9.20 -11.78 -0.74
CA ARG A 48 8.17 -11.34 0.23
C ARG A 48 6.84 -11.02 -0.44
N SER A 49 6.85 -10.56 -1.68
CA SER A 49 5.62 -10.36 -2.46
C SER A 49 4.90 -11.67 -2.76
N GLN A 50 5.63 -12.76 -2.99
CA GLN A 50 5.06 -14.11 -3.19
C GLN A 50 4.49 -14.69 -1.89
N GLU A 51 5.02 -14.29 -0.72
CA GLU A 51 4.46 -14.65 0.59
C GLU A 51 3.17 -13.87 0.91
N GLY A 52 2.81 -12.89 0.10
CA GLY A 52 1.59 -12.10 0.23
C GLY A 52 1.76 -10.71 0.82
N LEU A 53 2.97 -10.13 0.76
CA LEU A 53 3.26 -8.75 1.16
C LEU A 53 3.18 -7.82 -0.05
N GLY A 54 2.27 -6.84 -0.02
CA GLY A 54 2.19 -5.74 -0.98
C GLY A 54 2.82 -4.47 -0.40
N TYR A 55 3.40 -3.63 -1.25
CA TYR A 55 3.95 -2.34 -0.82
C TYR A 55 3.65 -1.23 -1.82
N LEU A 56 3.12 -0.14 -1.32
CA LEU A 56 2.92 1.11 -2.06
C LEU A 56 3.82 2.18 -1.46
N PRO A 57 4.90 2.58 -2.17
CA PRO A 57 5.84 3.59 -1.69
C PRO A 57 5.24 4.99 -1.71
N GLN A 58 5.79 5.89 -0.89
CA GLN A 58 5.45 7.30 -0.86
C GLN A 58 5.71 7.96 -2.22
N GLN A 59 6.85 7.68 -2.82
CA GLN A 59 7.27 8.26 -4.10
C GLN A 59 6.52 7.64 -5.27
N ARG A 60 6.32 8.45 -6.32
CA ARG A 60 5.77 7.99 -7.58
C ARG A 60 6.64 6.87 -8.15
N SER A 61 6.04 5.71 -8.38
CA SER A 61 6.69 4.52 -8.93
C SER A 61 5.84 3.92 -10.04
N VAL A 62 5.86 4.57 -11.22
CA VAL A 62 5.20 4.10 -12.44
C VAL A 62 6.21 4.03 -13.59
N PHE A 63 5.99 3.13 -14.53
CA PHE A 63 6.81 3.03 -15.73
C PHE A 63 6.37 4.04 -16.79
N ASP A 64 7.30 4.52 -17.60
CA ASP A 64 7.04 5.42 -18.74
C ASP A 64 6.43 4.65 -19.90
N MET A 65 5.19 4.21 -19.71
CA MET A 65 4.38 3.44 -20.65
C MET A 65 2.90 3.66 -20.38
N SER A 66 2.02 3.05 -21.18
CA SER A 66 0.58 3.20 -20.99
C SER A 66 0.11 2.71 -19.61
N VAL A 67 -1.03 3.21 -19.13
CA VAL A 67 -1.69 2.73 -17.91
C VAL A 67 -1.93 1.22 -17.99
N TYR A 68 -2.40 0.74 -19.13
CA TYR A 68 -2.61 -0.68 -19.39
C TYR A 68 -1.31 -1.48 -19.23
N ASP A 69 -0.23 -1.05 -19.89
CA ASP A 69 1.06 -1.75 -19.86
C ASP A 69 1.72 -1.70 -18.49
N ASN A 70 1.48 -0.64 -17.70
CA ASN A 70 1.91 -0.55 -16.31
C ASN A 70 1.34 -1.67 -15.43
N ILE A 71 0.08 -2.06 -15.65
CA ILE A 71 -0.57 -3.16 -14.92
C ILE A 71 -0.16 -4.50 -15.54
N LEU A 72 -0.27 -4.62 -16.87
CA LEU A 72 0.05 -5.86 -17.59
C LEU A 72 1.50 -6.31 -17.33
N GLY A 73 2.47 -5.39 -17.33
CA GLY A 73 3.88 -5.72 -17.10
C GLY A 73 4.11 -6.41 -15.76
N ILE A 74 3.44 -5.97 -14.70
CA ILE A 74 3.51 -6.66 -13.40
C ILE A 74 2.77 -8.01 -13.44
N ALA A 75 1.63 -8.07 -14.13
CA ALA A 75 0.89 -9.33 -14.29
C ALA A 75 1.72 -10.39 -15.05
N GLN A 76 2.50 -9.99 -16.05
CA GLN A 76 3.40 -10.89 -16.80
C GLN A 76 4.49 -11.51 -15.93
N ILE A 77 5.02 -10.77 -14.96
CA ILE A 77 6.02 -11.28 -14.02
C ILE A 77 5.40 -12.25 -13.01
N SER A 78 4.16 -12.01 -12.62
CA SER A 78 3.51 -12.69 -11.49
C SER A 78 2.62 -13.86 -11.88
N ILE A 79 2.07 -13.86 -13.09
CA ILE A 79 1.04 -14.79 -13.56
C ILE A 79 1.54 -15.53 -14.80
N LYS A 80 1.49 -16.86 -14.79
CA LYS A 80 2.00 -17.67 -15.91
C LYS A 80 1.09 -17.68 -17.16
N SER A 81 -0.23 -17.65 -16.97
CA SER A 81 -1.21 -17.73 -18.07
C SER A 81 -1.43 -16.36 -18.70
N LEU A 82 -1.23 -16.24 -20.01
CA LEU A 82 -1.47 -15.02 -20.77
C LEU A 82 -2.94 -14.55 -20.67
N GLU A 83 -3.89 -15.47 -20.70
CA GLU A 83 -5.31 -15.19 -20.55
C GLU A 83 -5.59 -14.55 -19.17
N ASN A 84 -5.04 -15.16 -18.11
CA ASN A 84 -5.19 -14.64 -16.75
C ASN A 84 -4.49 -13.29 -16.55
N GLN A 85 -3.35 -13.04 -17.22
CA GLN A 85 -2.67 -11.73 -17.18
C GLN A 85 -3.60 -10.63 -17.72
N LYS A 86 -4.20 -10.85 -18.89
CA LYS A 86 -5.15 -9.90 -19.51
C LYS A 86 -6.41 -9.74 -18.65
N ALA A 87 -7.00 -10.85 -18.20
CA ALA A 87 -8.21 -10.81 -17.37
C ALA A 87 -8.01 -10.02 -16.06
N VAL A 88 -6.89 -10.24 -15.37
CA VAL A 88 -6.55 -9.48 -14.14
C VAL A 88 -6.29 -8.01 -14.46
N THR A 89 -5.62 -7.70 -15.57
CA THR A 89 -5.36 -6.33 -16.00
C THR A 89 -6.66 -5.58 -16.25
N GLU A 90 -7.60 -6.15 -17.03
CA GLU A 90 -8.89 -5.53 -17.30
C GLU A 90 -9.70 -5.34 -16.01
N LYS A 91 -9.74 -6.36 -15.15
CA LYS A 91 -10.43 -6.27 -13.85
C LYS A 91 -9.88 -5.13 -12.99
N LEU A 92 -8.56 -4.97 -12.89
CA LEU A 92 -7.95 -3.92 -12.07
C LEU A 92 -8.14 -2.52 -12.68
N LEU A 93 -8.15 -2.39 -14.02
CA LEU A 93 -8.51 -1.13 -14.68
C LEU A 93 -9.92 -0.68 -14.29
N ASP A 94 -10.88 -1.61 -14.25
CA ASP A 94 -12.26 -1.31 -13.84
C ASP A 94 -12.34 -1.02 -12.34
N GLU A 95 -11.74 -1.85 -11.49
CA GLU A 95 -11.80 -1.73 -10.04
C GLU A 95 -11.23 -0.41 -9.51
N PHE A 96 -10.19 0.12 -10.17
CA PHE A 96 -9.53 1.39 -9.82
C PHE A 96 -9.94 2.56 -10.71
N ASN A 97 -11.01 2.42 -11.51
CA ASN A 97 -11.53 3.44 -12.42
C ASN A 97 -10.44 4.05 -13.31
N LEU A 98 -9.71 3.18 -14.01
CA LEU A 98 -8.59 3.52 -14.90
C LEU A 98 -8.88 3.19 -16.38
N GLN A 99 -10.02 2.56 -16.71
CA GLN A 99 -10.35 2.13 -18.07
C GLN A 99 -10.29 3.26 -19.10
N HIS A 100 -10.83 4.43 -18.75
CA HIS A 100 -10.85 5.60 -19.64
C HIS A 100 -9.45 6.20 -19.88
N LEU A 101 -8.44 5.81 -19.07
CA LEU A 101 -7.04 6.25 -19.14
C LEU A 101 -6.13 5.17 -19.73
N ARG A 102 -6.66 3.99 -20.10
CA ARG A 102 -5.88 2.78 -20.40
C ARG A 102 -4.75 2.98 -21.42
N SER A 103 -4.97 3.80 -22.43
CA SER A 103 -4.00 4.08 -23.52
C SER A 103 -3.10 5.29 -23.26
N LEU A 104 -3.37 6.07 -22.20
CA LEU A 104 -2.56 7.23 -21.87
C LEU A 104 -1.23 6.77 -21.24
N ASN A 105 -0.17 7.51 -21.54
CA ASN A 105 1.10 7.32 -20.85
C ASN A 105 0.97 7.71 -19.38
N ALA A 106 1.51 6.91 -18.46
CA ALA A 106 1.44 7.18 -17.03
C ALA A 106 2.13 8.49 -16.62
N SER A 107 3.02 9.05 -17.47
CA SER A 107 3.70 10.32 -17.22
C SER A 107 2.77 11.54 -17.17
N VAL A 108 1.61 11.47 -17.87
CA VAL A 108 0.65 12.58 -17.96
C VAL A 108 -0.47 12.52 -16.93
N LEU A 109 -0.50 11.48 -16.09
CA LEU A 109 -1.54 11.28 -15.09
C LEU A 109 -1.44 12.29 -13.94
N SER A 110 -2.58 12.71 -13.41
CA SER A 110 -2.69 13.44 -12.14
C SER A 110 -2.19 12.62 -10.95
N GLY A 111 -1.92 13.28 -9.82
CA GLY A 111 -1.47 12.61 -8.60
C GLY A 111 -2.42 11.52 -8.10
N GLY A 112 -3.73 11.75 -8.15
CA GLY A 112 -4.74 10.77 -7.75
C GLY A 112 -4.81 9.58 -8.71
N GLU A 113 -4.73 9.81 -10.02
CA GLU A 113 -4.71 8.74 -11.04
C GLU A 113 -3.46 7.86 -10.89
N ILE A 114 -2.30 8.47 -10.63
CA ILE A 114 -1.07 7.75 -10.35
C ILE A 114 -1.23 6.89 -9.11
N ARG A 115 -1.81 7.43 -8.03
CA ARG A 115 -2.01 6.68 -6.80
C ARG A 115 -2.91 5.47 -7.02
N ARG A 116 -4.00 5.63 -7.79
CA ARG A 116 -4.87 4.51 -8.18
C ARG A 116 -4.13 3.48 -9.03
N LEU A 117 -3.31 3.90 -10.00
CA LEU A 117 -2.49 3.01 -10.81
C LEU A 117 -1.49 2.21 -9.96
N MET A 118 -0.81 2.88 -9.04
CA MET A 118 0.12 2.21 -8.12
C MET A 118 -0.61 1.20 -7.23
N MET A 119 -1.79 1.52 -6.71
CA MET A 119 -2.62 0.58 -5.93
C MET A 119 -3.06 -0.61 -6.76
N ALA A 120 -3.53 -0.40 -7.99
CA ALA A 120 -3.90 -1.47 -8.91
C ALA A 120 -2.74 -2.45 -9.13
N ARG A 121 -1.52 -1.94 -9.34
CA ARG A 121 -0.31 -2.75 -9.51
C ARG A 121 0.01 -3.60 -8.28
N VAL A 122 -0.13 -3.05 -7.07
CA VAL A 122 0.09 -3.80 -5.82
C VAL A 122 -0.91 -4.95 -5.68
N MET A 123 -2.16 -4.77 -6.13
CA MET A 123 -3.23 -5.76 -6.00
C MET A 123 -3.16 -6.94 -6.98
N ILE A 124 -2.26 -6.91 -7.98
CA ILE A 124 -2.09 -8.00 -8.96
C ILE A 124 -1.82 -9.34 -8.26
N ASN A 125 -0.96 -9.34 -7.24
CA ASN A 125 -0.56 -10.54 -6.51
C ASN A 125 -1.55 -10.95 -5.40
N LYS A 126 -2.70 -10.29 -5.29
CA LYS A 126 -3.70 -10.54 -4.23
C LYS A 126 -3.05 -10.63 -2.85
N PRO A 127 -2.36 -9.57 -2.41
CA PRO A 127 -1.60 -9.60 -1.17
C PRO A 127 -2.51 -9.87 0.03
N LYS A 128 -1.98 -10.53 1.06
CA LYS A 128 -2.65 -10.74 2.35
C LYS A 128 -2.56 -9.50 3.24
N ILE A 129 -1.47 -8.76 3.09
CA ILE A 129 -1.25 -7.47 3.73
C ILE A 129 -0.62 -6.48 2.74
N VAL A 130 -1.06 -5.23 2.78
CA VAL A 130 -0.48 -4.13 2.02
C VAL A 130 0.08 -3.07 2.97
N LEU A 131 1.32 -2.69 2.75
CA LEU A 131 1.95 -1.54 3.39
C LEU A 131 1.73 -0.32 2.51
N LEU A 132 1.12 0.74 3.04
CA LEU A 132 0.85 2.00 2.34
C LEU A 132 1.65 3.13 2.99
N ASP A 133 2.72 3.58 2.33
CA ASP A 133 3.57 4.64 2.86
C ASP A 133 3.08 6.01 2.37
N GLU A 134 2.46 6.76 3.27
CA GLU A 134 1.84 8.07 3.04
C GLU A 134 0.96 8.12 1.77
N PRO A 135 -0.05 7.25 1.62
CA PRO A 135 -0.84 7.13 0.39
C PRO A 135 -1.66 8.38 0.09
N LEU A 136 -1.91 9.24 1.07
CA LEU A 136 -2.76 10.43 0.97
C LEU A 136 -1.95 11.72 0.87
N ALA A 137 -0.62 11.66 0.97
CA ALA A 137 0.24 12.82 0.98
C ALA A 137 0.20 13.60 -0.35
N ALA A 138 0.22 14.94 -0.25
CA ALA A 138 0.25 15.87 -1.38
C ALA A 138 -0.92 15.72 -2.38
N LEU A 139 -2.08 15.31 -1.90
CA LEU A 139 -3.31 15.20 -2.68
C LEU A 139 -4.35 16.24 -2.23
N ASP A 140 -5.21 16.65 -3.15
CA ASP A 140 -6.35 17.51 -2.85
C ASP A 140 -7.39 16.80 -1.99
N PRO A 141 -8.17 17.51 -1.14
CA PRO A 141 -9.14 16.90 -0.24
C PRO A 141 -10.16 15.97 -0.90
N LEU A 142 -10.62 16.29 -2.11
CA LEU A 142 -11.54 15.43 -2.86
C LEU A 142 -10.87 14.14 -3.33
N VAL A 143 -9.61 14.24 -3.76
CA VAL A 143 -8.82 13.09 -4.17
C VAL A 143 -8.48 12.20 -2.97
N ILE A 144 -8.20 12.78 -1.80
CA ILE A 144 -7.98 12.04 -0.55
C ILE A 144 -9.19 11.16 -0.25
N GLN A 145 -10.41 11.71 -0.28
CA GLN A 145 -11.64 10.94 -0.04
C GLN A 145 -11.80 9.80 -1.05
N ASP A 146 -11.42 10.01 -2.29
CA ASP A 146 -11.48 8.98 -3.32
C ASP A 146 -10.48 7.85 -3.04
N ILE A 147 -9.24 8.17 -2.72
CA ILE A 147 -8.21 7.17 -2.35
C ILE A 147 -8.61 6.41 -1.07
N GLN A 148 -9.18 7.08 -0.07
CA GLN A 148 -9.70 6.45 1.15
C GLN A 148 -10.75 5.36 0.82
N LYS A 149 -11.66 5.61 -0.14
CA LYS A 149 -12.64 4.60 -0.59
C LYS A 149 -11.95 3.35 -1.16
N TYR A 150 -10.87 3.52 -1.95
CA TYR A 150 -10.12 2.37 -2.47
C TYR A 150 -9.43 1.59 -1.35
N ILE A 151 -8.86 2.28 -0.34
CA ILE A 151 -8.24 1.64 0.83
C ILE A 151 -9.28 0.80 1.59
N ILE A 152 -10.46 1.37 1.87
CA ILE A 152 -11.57 0.68 2.53
C ILE A 152 -12.05 -0.51 1.69
N LYS A 153 -12.14 -0.37 0.36
CA LYS A 153 -12.52 -1.46 -0.54
C LYS A 153 -11.51 -2.62 -0.49
N ILE A 154 -10.20 -2.31 -0.48
CA ILE A 154 -9.14 -3.31 -0.35
C ILE A 154 -9.28 -4.04 1.00
N GLN A 155 -9.45 -3.31 2.11
CA GLN A 155 -9.67 -3.88 3.43
C GLN A 155 -10.91 -4.80 3.45
N SER A 156 -12.02 -4.34 2.91
CA SER A 156 -13.30 -5.07 2.85
C SER A 156 -13.21 -6.37 2.04
N SER A 157 -12.24 -6.48 1.13
CA SER A 157 -11.95 -7.73 0.40
C SER A 157 -11.15 -8.76 1.23
N GLY A 158 -10.84 -8.45 2.50
CA GLY A 158 -10.10 -9.32 3.42
C GLY A 158 -8.59 -9.09 3.45
N THR A 159 -8.07 -8.11 2.69
CA THR A 159 -6.66 -7.74 2.73
C THR A 159 -6.40 -6.86 3.96
N SER A 160 -5.41 -7.22 4.78
CA SER A 160 -4.96 -6.37 5.89
C SER A 160 -4.16 -5.18 5.37
N ILE A 161 -4.21 -4.06 6.07
CA ILE A 161 -3.50 -2.85 5.66
C ILE A 161 -2.69 -2.31 6.84
N LEU A 162 -1.44 -1.96 6.60
CA LEU A 162 -0.64 -1.12 7.47
C LEU A 162 -0.36 0.19 6.74
N VAL A 163 -0.81 1.31 7.29
CA VAL A 163 -0.74 2.61 6.61
C VAL A 163 -0.05 3.66 7.48
N THR A 164 0.86 4.42 6.89
CA THR A 164 1.44 5.62 7.50
C THR A 164 0.81 6.86 6.87
N ASP A 165 0.63 7.89 7.65
CA ASP A 165 0.37 9.25 7.16
C ASP A 165 0.76 10.25 8.25
N HIS A 166 1.07 11.48 7.86
CA HIS A 166 1.34 12.57 8.79
C HIS A 166 0.06 13.32 9.18
N ASN A 167 -1.02 13.18 8.42
CA ASN A 167 -2.32 13.77 8.72
C ASN A 167 -3.17 12.79 9.54
N VAL A 168 -3.22 13.06 10.84
CA VAL A 168 -3.93 12.23 11.83
C VAL A 168 -5.39 12.01 11.47
N LYS A 169 -6.09 13.08 11.03
CA LYS A 169 -7.51 13.01 10.67
C LYS A 169 -7.73 12.06 9.50
N ASN A 170 -6.99 12.24 8.41
CA ASN A 170 -7.13 11.40 7.23
C ASN A 170 -6.86 9.92 7.53
N LEU A 171 -5.90 9.66 8.43
CA LEU A 171 -5.58 8.30 8.84
C LEU A 171 -6.69 7.69 9.68
N PHE A 172 -7.22 8.43 10.65
CA PHE A 172 -8.29 7.95 11.54
C PHE A 172 -9.60 7.65 10.81
N ASP A 173 -9.84 8.29 9.66
CA ASP A 173 -11.03 8.03 8.83
C ASP A 173 -11.01 6.62 8.20
N ILE A 174 -9.85 5.97 8.11
CA ILE A 174 -9.67 4.68 7.41
C ILE A 174 -9.11 3.56 8.29
N THR A 175 -8.71 3.84 9.54
CA THR A 175 -8.05 2.86 10.39
C THR A 175 -8.96 2.37 11.51
N ASP A 176 -8.87 1.07 11.82
CA ASP A 176 -9.54 0.46 12.96
C ASP A 176 -8.84 0.82 14.27
N ARG A 177 -7.52 0.83 14.27
CA ARG A 177 -6.65 1.27 15.37
C ARG A 177 -5.33 1.82 14.82
N SER A 178 -4.58 2.49 15.66
CA SER A 178 -3.29 3.07 15.27
C SER A 178 -2.25 2.94 16.38
N TYR A 179 -1.00 2.86 15.96
CA TYR A 179 0.17 3.03 16.82
C TYR A 179 0.70 4.45 16.66
N VAL A 180 1.06 5.08 17.77
CA VAL A 180 1.76 6.37 17.78
C VAL A 180 3.23 6.12 18.11
N LEU A 181 4.10 6.44 17.15
CA LEU A 181 5.54 6.31 17.29
C LEU A 181 6.16 7.67 17.72
N GLY A 182 7.12 7.61 18.62
CA GLY A 182 7.96 8.75 18.99
C GLY A 182 9.21 8.26 19.70
N GLU A 183 10.32 8.99 19.52
CA GLU A 183 11.61 8.67 20.15
C GLU A 183 12.02 7.19 19.98
N GLN A 184 11.79 6.65 18.77
CA GLN A 184 12.10 5.26 18.39
C GLN A 184 11.34 4.19 19.21
N SER A 185 10.21 4.55 19.81
CA SER A 185 9.37 3.63 20.58
C SER A 185 7.89 3.81 20.25
N VAL A 186 7.07 2.84 20.64
CA VAL A 186 5.61 2.96 20.62
C VAL A 186 5.18 3.74 21.87
N LEU A 187 4.65 4.94 21.68
CA LEU A 187 4.16 5.80 22.77
C LEU A 187 2.72 5.48 23.18
N ALA A 188 1.88 5.12 22.22
CA ALA A 188 0.48 4.79 22.44
C ALA A 188 -0.05 3.85 21.36
N GLU A 189 -1.10 3.11 21.71
CA GLU A 189 -1.87 2.25 20.82
C GLU A 189 -3.36 2.38 21.15
N GLY A 190 -4.22 2.42 20.15
CA GLY A 190 -5.66 2.43 20.35
C GLY A 190 -6.45 2.80 19.10
N THR A 191 -7.77 2.81 19.23
CA THR A 191 -8.68 3.35 18.24
C THR A 191 -8.54 4.88 18.16
N SER A 192 -8.99 5.50 17.06
CA SER A 192 -9.01 6.97 16.93
C SER A 192 -9.67 7.67 18.13
N ARG A 193 -10.77 7.08 18.67
CA ARG A 193 -11.49 7.60 19.82
C ARG A 193 -10.68 7.54 21.14
N GLN A 194 -9.79 6.57 21.28
CA GLN A 194 -8.92 6.42 22.45
C GLN A 194 -7.71 7.36 22.36
N LEU A 195 -7.16 7.55 21.17
CA LEU A 195 -5.96 8.37 20.95
C LEU A 195 -6.23 9.88 20.89
N LEU A 196 -7.50 10.30 20.73
CA LEU A 196 -7.92 11.71 20.73
C LEU A 196 -8.31 12.23 22.14
N LYS A 197 -8.21 11.40 23.18
CA LYS A 197 -8.43 11.78 24.60
C LYS A 197 -7.12 12.13 25.27
#